data_541ff918e013209b3132690f92b178d5
#
_entry.id   541ff918e013209b3132690f92b178d5
#
_cell.length_a   1.000
_cell.length_b   1.000
_cell.length_c   1.000
_cell.angle_alpha   90.00
_cell.angle_beta   90.00
_cell.angle_gamma   90.00
#
_symmetry.space_group_name_H-M   'P 1'
#
loop_
_entity.id
_entity.type
_entity.pdbx_description
1 polymer ?
#
loop_
_entity_poly.entity_id
_entity_poly.type
_entity_poly.pdbx_seq_one_letter_code
_entity_poly.pdbx_strand_id
1 'polypeptide(L)'
;MLYFENDYSEGAHPKILQRLMDTNMEHLSGYGSDRYTDLAKNKIRDLCSCPEAEIYFLVGGTQTNQTVIDSVLKNYEGVIAAETGHVSVHEAGAIEFTGHKVLTLPQHDGKLCARELKDYMETFLGDDSHEHMVFPGMVYISHPTEYGTLYTKDELKELSQVCRRFK
;
A
#
# COMPACT_ATOMS: atom_id res chain seq x y z
N MET A 1 7.60 -22.10 20.94
CA MET A 1 8.14 -22.04 19.57
C MET A 1 7.56 -20.78 18.93
N LEU A 2 8.36 -20.01 18.22
CA LEU A 2 7.87 -18.84 17.46
C LEU A 2 7.74 -19.26 16.01
N TYR A 3 6.64 -18.87 15.36
CA TYR A 3 6.35 -19.13 13.97
C TYR A 3 6.45 -17.84 13.17
N PHE A 4 7.10 -17.87 12.01
CA PHE A 4 7.33 -16.70 11.15
C PHE A 4 6.95 -16.99 9.69
N GLU A 5 6.06 -17.97 9.47
CA GLU A 5 5.62 -18.35 8.13
C GLU A 5 4.64 -17.29 7.54
N ASN A 6 3.85 -16.67 8.40
CA ASN A 6 2.88 -15.62 8.04
C ASN A 6 2.42 -14.86 9.30
N ASP A 7 1.61 -13.83 9.11
CA ASP A 7 1.09 -12.96 10.18
C ASP A 7 -0.42 -13.18 10.48
N TYR A 8 -0.99 -14.29 10.02
CA TYR A 8 -2.44 -14.55 10.15
C TYR A 8 -2.78 -15.95 10.69
N SER A 9 -1.81 -16.77 11.09
CA SER A 9 -2.08 -18.13 11.58
C SER A 9 -2.43 -18.18 13.06
N GLU A 10 -2.03 -17.21 13.85
CA GLU A 10 -2.38 -17.11 15.25
C GLU A 10 -3.65 -16.26 15.44
N GLY A 11 -4.37 -16.54 16.53
CA GLY A 11 -5.52 -15.76 16.95
C GLY A 11 -5.14 -14.39 17.51
N ALA A 12 -6.14 -13.57 17.80
CA ALA A 12 -5.93 -12.26 18.38
C ALA A 12 -5.32 -12.34 19.79
N HIS A 13 -4.51 -11.34 20.13
CA HIS A 13 -3.95 -11.22 21.48
C HIS A 13 -5.03 -11.27 22.55
N PRO A 14 -4.82 -11.95 23.71
CA PRO A 14 -5.87 -12.12 24.75
C PRO A 14 -6.54 -10.83 25.21
N LYS A 15 -5.81 -9.70 25.27
CA LYS A 15 -6.40 -8.40 25.62
C LYS A 15 -7.39 -7.88 24.58
N ILE A 16 -7.21 -8.24 23.29
CA ILE A 16 -8.14 -7.88 22.21
C ILE A 16 -9.41 -8.72 22.37
N LEU A 17 -9.27 -10.03 22.59
CA LEU A 17 -10.41 -10.92 22.83
C LEU A 17 -11.21 -10.48 24.06
N GLN A 18 -10.53 -10.15 25.15
CA GLN A 18 -11.20 -9.65 26.36
C GLN A 18 -11.96 -8.36 26.06
N ARG A 19 -11.34 -7.42 25.32
CA ARG A 19 -12.00 -6.16 24.97
C ARG A 19 -13.23 -6.38 24.08
N LEU A 20 -13.17 -7.31 23.15
CA LEU A 20 -14.33 -7.70 22.33
C LEU A 20 -15.45 -8.27 23.20
N MET A 21 -15.14 -9.12 24.18
CA MET A 21 -16.11 -9.66 25.13
C MET A 21 -16.75 -8.55 25.97
N ASP A 22 -15.95 -7.64 26.52
CA ASP A 22 -16.43 -6.54 27.38
C ASP A 22 -17.37 -5.58 26.66
N THR A 23 -17.22 -5.44 25.35
CA THR A 23 -18.00 -4.48 24.54
C THR A 23 -19.04 -5.14 23.64
N ASN A 24 -19.15 -6.47 23.65
CA ASN A 24 -19.97 -7.24 22.71
C ASN A 24 -21.47 -6.86 22.73
N MET A 25 -21.97 -6.44 23.87
CA MET A 25 -23.39 -6.08 24.05
C MET A 25 -23.67 -4.57 23.90
N GLU A 26 -22.66 -3.79 23.54
CA GLU A 26 -22.83 -2.37 23.29
C GLU A 26 -23.56 -2.12 21.96
N HIS A 27 -24.51 -1.21 21.98
CA HIS A 27 -25.15 -0.75 20.74
C HIS A 27 -24.33 0.41 20.14
N LEU A 28 -23.73 0.15 18.98
CA LEU A 28 -22.85 1.10 18.29
C LEU A 28 -23.41 1.46 16.92
N SER A 29 -23.11 2.68 16.46
CA SER A 29 -23.36 3.07 15.08
C SER A 29 -22.47 2.28 14.11
N GLY A 30 -22.95 2.03 12.90
CA GLY A 30 -22.21 1.33 11.86
C GLY A 30 -21.35 2.25 11.00
N TYR A 31 -20.73 1.67 9.98
CA TYR A 31 -20.00 2.38 8.92
C TYR A 31 -18.83 3.25 9.39
N GLY A 32 -18.17 2.83 10.47
CA GLY A 32 -17.02 3.56 11.00
C GLY A 32 -17.36 4.88 11.70
N SER A 33 -18.65 5.07 12.11
CA SER A 33 -19.12 6.26 12.83
C SER A 33 -19.26 6.01 14.34
N ASP A 34 -18.63 4.97 14.85
CA ASP A 34 -18.66 4.62 16.26
C ASP A 34 -17.49 5.23 17.04
N ARG A 35 -17.66 5.34 18.35
CA ARG A 35 -16.65 5.91 19.25
C ARG A 35 -15.30 5.17 19.25
N TYR A 36 -15.27 3.88 18.98
CA TYR A 36 -14.03 3.11 18.97
C TYR A 36 -13.23 3.41 17.72
N THR A 37 -13.90 3.57 16.58
CA THR A 37 -13.30 4.04 15.33
C THR A 37 -12.67 5.42 15.51
N ASP A 38 -13.40 6.37 16.12
CA ASP A 38 -12.87 7.72 16.36
C ASP A 38 -11.66 7.71 17.30
N LEU A 39 -11.74 6.94 18.40
CA LEU A 39 -10.62 6.79 19.33
C LEU A 39 -9.41 6.16 18.65
N ALA A 40 -9.60 5.15 17.80
CA ALA A 40 -8.52 4.51 17.06
C ALA A 40 -7.86 5.49 16.07
N LYS A 41 -8.65 6.24 15.29
CA LYS A 41 -8.16 7.27 14.38
C LYS A 41 -7.31 8.32 15.10
N ASN A 42 -7.79 8.81 16.23
CA ASN A 42 -7.06 9.81 17.04
C ASN A 42 -5.72 9.26 17.55
N LYS A 43 -5.70 8.03 18.08
CA LYS A 43 -4.46 7.38 18.51
C LYS A 43 -3.46 7.20 17.39
N ILE A 44 -3.91 6.87 16.18
CA ILE A 44 -3.05 6.72 15.02
C ILE A 44 -2.48 8.09 14.60
N ARG A 45 -3.31 9.15 14.57
CA ARG A 45 -2.84 10.52 14.27
C ARG A 45 -1.77 10.97 15.26
N ASP A 46 -1.98 10.74 16.55
CA ASP A 46 -1.03 11.08 17.61
C ASP A 46 0.29 10.31 17.44
N LEU A 47 0.20 8.99 17.21
CA LEU A 47 1.36 8.13 17.03
C LEU A 47 2.19 8.51 15.79
N CYS A 48 1.52 8.88 14.71
CA CYS A 48 2.17 9.30 13.46
C CYS A 48 2.59 10.79 13.46
N SER A 49 2.25 11.54 14.50
CA SER A 49 2.44 13.00 14.57
C SER A 49 1.85 13.71 13.33
N CYS A 50 0.67 13.27 12.89
CA CYS A 50 0.01 13.76 11.69
C CYS A 50 -1.49 14.00 11.99
N PRO A 51 -1.85 15.13 12.63
CA PRO A 51 -3.22 15.40 13.08
C PRO A 51 -4.21 15.50 11.91
N GLU A 52 -3.75 15.87 10.72
CA GLU A 52 -4.58 16.03 9.51
C GLU A 52 -4.75 14.72 8.70
N ALA A 53 -4.16 13.60 9.17
CA ALA A 53 -4.27 12.34 8.45
C ALA A 53 -5.73 11.85 8.38
N GLU A 54 -6.20 11.54 7.18
CA GLU A 54 -7.42 10.77 6.99
C GLU A 54 -7.11 9.29 7.14
N ILE A 55 -7.93 8.59 7.93
CA ILE A 55 -7.70 7.20 8.29
C ILE A 55 -8.94 6.39 7.97
N TYR A 56 -8.76 5.32 7.22
CA TYR A 56 -9.79 4.37 6.84
C TYR A 56 -9.39 2.97 7.29
N PHE A 57 -10.36 2.18 7.77
CA PHE A 57 -10.18 0.78 8.13
C PHE A 57 -10.83 -0.10 7.07
N LEU A 58 -10.05 -1.02 6.50
CA LEU A 58 -10.47 -1.97 5.47
C LEU A 58 -10.26 -3.40 5.97
N VAL A 59 -10.88 -4.36 5.32
CA VAL A 59 -10.97 -5.74 5.83
C VAL A 59 -9.65 -6.50 5.72
N GLY A 60 -8.80 -6.17 4.76
CA GLY A 60 -7.54 -6.88 4.54
C GLY A 60 -6.60 -6.14 3.59
N GLY A 61 -5.33 -6.59 3.52
CA GLY A 61 -4.28 -5.95 2.73
C GLY A 61 -4.62 -5.88 1.24
N THR A 62 -5.02 -6.98 0.64
CA THR A 62 -5.41 -7.04 -0.78
C THR A 62 -6.56 -6.09 -1.11
N GLN A 63 -7.62 -6.06 -0.27
CA GLN A 63 -8.70 -5.11 -0.46
C GLN A 63 -8.24 -3.66 -0.31
N THR A 64 -7.32 -3.40 0.62
CA THR A 64 -6.74 -2.07 0.82
C THR A 64 -5.97 -1.63 -0.42
N ASN A 65 -5.08 -2.47 -0.94
CA ASN A 65 -4.29 -2.16 -2.13
C ASN A 65 -5.21 -1.94 -3.35
N GLN A 66 -6.16 -2.83 -3.58
CA GLN A 66 -7.14 -2.71 -4.66
C GLN A 66 -7.93 -1.41 -4.57
N THR A 67 -8.49 -1.10 -3.41
CA THR A 67 -9.32 0.11 -3.21
C THR A 67 -8.50 1.38 -3.38
N VAL A 68 -7.30 1.46 -2.80
CA VAL A 68 -6.45 2.66 -2.89
C VAL A 68 -5.96 2.87 -4.32
N ILE A 69 -5.46 1.84 -4.98
CA ILE A 69 -4.94 1.94 -6.34
C ILE A 69 -6.06 2.36 -7.30
N ASP A 70 -7.22 1.70 -7.26
CA ASP A 70 -8.37 2.04 -8.11
C ASP A 70 -8.93 3.44 -7.85
N SER A 71 -8.94 3.89 -6.59
CA SER A 71 -9.48 5.22 -6.24
C SER A 71 -8.57 6.39 -6.65
N VAL A 72 -7.28 6.15 -6.83
CA VAL A 72 -6.28 7.20 -7.11
C VAL A 72 -5.91 7.25 -8.59
N LEU A 73 -5.88 6.11 -9.27
CA LEU A 73 -5.50 6.03 -10.68
C LEU A 73 -6.67 6.35 -11.62
N LYS A 74 -6.34 6.94 -12.77
CA LYS A 74 -7.25 7.07 -13.91
C LYS A 74 -7.27 5.77 -14.71
N ASN A 75 -8.34 5.52 -15.46
CA ASN A 75 -8.57 4.27 -16.19
C ASN A 75 -7.44 3.85 -17.16
N TYR A 76 -6.60 4.78 -17.60
CA TYR A 76 -5.47 4.54 -18.48
C TYR A 76 -4.13 4.46 -17.72
N GLU A 77 -4.15 4.58 -16.41
CA GLU A 77 -2.95 4.57 -15.57
C GLU A 77 -2.74 3.20 -14.95
N GLY A 78 -1.46 2.88 -14.69
CA GLY A 78 -1.02 1.69 -13.99
C GLY A 78 -0.15 2.02 -12.79
N VAL A 79 0.07 1.03 -11.95
CA VAL A 79 0.89 1.13 -10.75
C VAL A 79 2.25 0.48 -10.97
N ILE A 80 3.33 1.23 -10.71
CA ILE A 80 4.69 0.68 -10.69
C ILE A 80 4.92 -0.04 -9.37
N ALA A 81 5.48 -1.25 -9.45
CA ALA A 81 5.90 -2.05 -8.29
C ALA A 81 7.21 -2.78 -8.58
N ALA A 82 7.92 -3.20 -7.54
CA ALA A 82 8.99 -4.18 -7.70
C ALA A 82 8.42 -5.47 -8.30
N GLU A 83 9.19 -6.18 -9.15
CA GLU A 83 8.74 -7.46 -9.72
C GLU A 83 8.40 -8.51 -8.65
N THR A 84 8.94 -8.38 -7.44
CA THR A 84 8.62 -9.19 -6.26
C THR A 84 7.59 -8.53 -5.33
N GLY A 85 7.11 -7.33 -5.65
CA GLY A 85 6.17 -6.60 -4.82
C GLY A 85 4.85 -7.35 -4.65
N HIS A 86 4.22 -7.23 -3.49
CA HIS A 86 3.05 -8.00 -3.11
C HIS A 86 1.91 -7.92 -4.14
N VAL A 87 1.62 -6.73 -4.65
CA VAL A 87 0.59 -6.50 -5.69
C VAL A 87 0.93 -7.19 -7.02
N SER A 88 2.21 -7.48 -7.26
CA SER A 88 2.67 -8.15 -8.48
C SER A 88 2.55 -9.68 -8.41
N VAL A 89 2.81 -10.29 -7.23
CA VAL A 89 3.02 -11.74 -7.14
C VAL A 89 2.08 -12.47 -6.19
N HIS A 90 1.44 -11.79 -5.21
CA HIS A 90 0.70 -12.44 -4.13
C HIS A 90 -0.80 -12.08 -4.05
N GLU A 91 -1.34 -11.27 -4.94
CA GLU A 91 -2.72 -10.80 -4.87
C GLU A 91 -3.65 -11.38 -5.94
N ALA A 92 -3.22 -12.45 -6.62
CA ALA A 92 -4.04 -13.19 -7.59
C ALA A 92 -4.72 -12.29 -8.67
N GLY A 93 -4.03 -11.24 -9.11
CA GLY A 93 -4.56 -10.31 -10.12
C GLY A 93 -5.61 -9.33 -9.58
N ALA A 94 -5.61 -9.03 -8.28
CA ALA A 94 -6.59 -8.12 -7.68
C ALA A 94 -6.51 -6.70 -8.27
N ILE A 95 -5.31 -6.24 -8.62
CA ILE A 95 -5.13 -4.92 -9.23
C ILE A 95 -5.61 -4.92 -10.69
N GLU A 96 -5.26 -5.95 -11.45
CA GLU A 96 -5.70 -6.11 -12.84
C GLU A 96 -7.23 -6.25 -12.93
N PHE A 97 -7.88 -6.82 -11.91
CA PHE A 97 -9.33 -6.91 -11.82
C PHE A 97 -10.02 -5.53 -11.82
N THR A 98 -9.36 -4.50 -11.27
CA THR A 98 -9.87 -3.11 -11.32
C THR A 98 -9.66 -2.43 -12.67
N GLY A 99 -8.93 -3.08 -13.59
CA GLY A 99 -8.60 -2.54 -14.90
C GLY A 99 -7.25 -1.85 -14.97
N HIS A 100 -6.49 -1.82 -13.86
CA HIS A 100 -5.17 -1.22 -13.80
C HIS A 100 -4.07 -2.27 -14.03
N LYS A 101 -3.03 -1.89 -14.77
CA LYS A 101 -1.88 -2.75 -15.00
C LYS A 101 -0.84 -2.56 -13.91
N VAL A 102 -0.28 -3.65 -13.39
CA VAL A 102 0.95 -3.60 -12.60
C VAL A 102 2.15 -3.51 -13.56
N LEU A 103 2.92 -2.44 -13.44
CA LEU A 103 4.12 -2.16 -14.22
C LEU A 103 5.33 -2.52 -13.35
N THR A 104 5.99 -3.63 -13.66
CA THR A 104 7.06 -4.14 -12.81
C THR A 104 8.41 -3.55 -13.20
N LEU A 105 9.20 -3.18 -12.20
CA LEU A 105 10.61 -2.80 -12.33
C LEU A 105 11.51 -3.81 -11.60
N PRO A 106 12.79 -3.92 -12.01
CA PRO A 106 13.75 -4.73 -11.29
C PRO A 106 13.80 -4.40 -9.80
N GLN A 107 14.11 -5.40 -9.00
CA GLN A 107 14.23 -5.25 -7.56
C GLN A 107 15.67 -5.46 -7.08
N HIS A 108 16.03 -4.82 -5.98
CA HIS A 108 17.30 -5.02 -5.26
C HIS A 108 16.97 -5.32 -3.79
N ASP A 109 17.15 -6.56 -3.38
CA ASP A 109 16.71 -7.05 -2.06
C ASP A 109 15.22 -6.73 -1.76
N GLY A 110 14.36 -6.87 -2.78
CA GLY A 110 12.92 -6.58 -2.72
C GLY A 110 12.56 -5.10 -2.90
N LYS A 111 13.53 -4.20 -3.02
CA LYS A 111 13.30 -2.75 -3.12
C LYS A 111 13.37 -2.24 -4.56
N LEU A 112 12.59 -1.20 -4.84
CA LEU A 112 12.73 -0.36 -6.02
C LEU A 112 13.93 0.59 -5.87
N CYS A 113 14.64 0.83 -6.96
CA CYS A 113 15.70 1.82 -7.04
C CYS A 113 15.17 3.13 -7.66
N ALA A 114 15.36 4.27 -6.96
CA ALA A 114 14.90 5.57 -7.44
C ALA A 114 15.52 5.98 -8.79
N ARG A 115 16.78 5.59 -9.05
CA ARG A 115 17.44 5.84 -10.35
C ARG A 115 16.74 5.07 -11.46
N GLU A 116 16.47 3.79 -11.26
CA GLU A 116 15.82 2.95 -12.27
C GLU A 116 14.38 3.40 -12.52
N LEU A 117 13.66 3.81 -11.48
CA LEU A 117 12.35 4.44 -11.62
C LEU A 117 12.43 5.71 -12.48
N LYS A 118 13.41 6.57 -12.24
CA LYS A 118 13.62 7.76 -13.03
C LYS A 118 13.94 7.44 -14.49
N ASP A 119 14.87 6.50 -14.73
CA ASP A 119 15.28 6.08 -16.06
C ASP A 119 14.09 5.48 -16.85
N TYR A 120 13.25 4.70 -16.17
CA TYR A 120 12.00 4.18 -16.73
C TYR A 120 11.05 5.30 -17.14
N MET A 121 10.81 6.28 -16.28
CA MET A 121 9.92 7.41 -16.57
C MET A 121 10.45 8.30 -17.71
N GLU A 122 11.77 8.55 -17.74
CA GLU A 122 12.41 9.31 -18.82
C GLU A 122 12.32 8.56 -20.16
N THR A 123 12.51 7.25 -20.16
CA THR A 123 12.35 6.39 -21.34
C THR A 123 10.89 6.39 -21.82
N PHE A 124 9.95 6.21 -20.90
CA PHE A 124 8.52 6.22 -21.20
C PHE A 124 8.09 7.54 -21.85
N LEU A 125 8.44 8.67 -21.27
CA LEU A 125 8.06 10.00 -21.79
C LEU A 125 8.85 10.39 -23.06
N GLY A 126 10.00 9.78 -23.30
CA GLY A 126 10.80 9.96 -24.50
C GLY A 126 10.31 9.14 -25.71
N ASP A 127 9.38 8.24 -25.53
CA ASP A 127 8.78 7.45 -26.59
C ASP A 127 7.65 8.26 -27.25
N ASP A 128 7.77 8.52 -28.55
CA ASP A 128 6.77 9.27 -29.32
C ASP A 128 5.39 8.60 -29.33
N SER A 129 5.31 7.33 -28.98
CA SER A 129 4.07 6.54 -28.91
C SER A 129 3.54 6.33 -27.48
N HIS A 130 4.13 6.97 -26.46
CA HIS A 130 3.76 6.76 -25.05
C HIS A 130 2.26 7.00 -24.76
N GLU A 131 1.58 7.83 -25.56
CA GLU A 131 0.13 8.05 -25.43
C GLU A 131 -0.71 6.78 -25.73
N HIS A 132 -0.15 5.77 -26.36
CA HIS A 132 -0.77 4.46 -26.59
C HIS A 132 -0.41 3.42 -25.53
N MET A 133 0.41 3.80 -24.55
CA MET A 133 0.88 2.91 -23.48
C MET A 133 0.11 3.17 -22.19
N VAL A 134 0.14 2.21 -21.27
CA VAL A 134 -0.38 2.42 -19.92
C VAL A 134 0.50 3.45 -19.21
N PHE A 135 -0.09 4.55 -18.79
CA PHE A 135 0.66 5.63 -18.12
C PHE A 135 1.03 5.23 -16.68
N PRO A 136 2.27 5.40 -16.26
CA PRO A 136 2.68 5.12 -14.87
C PRO A 136 2.15 6.20 -13.91
N GLY A 137 1.04 5.94 -13.23
CA GLY A 137 0.34 6.93 -12.38
C GLY A 137 0.69 6.84 -10.90
N MET A 138 1.23 5.72 -10.44
CA MET A 138 1.52 5.49 -9.02
C MET A 138 2.74 4.59 -8.85
N VAL A 139 3.43 4.72 -7.72
CA VAL A 139 4.44 3.77 -7.24
C VAL A 139 3.94 3.11 -5.97
N TYR A 140 3.91 1.79 -5.98
CA TYR A 140 3.63 0.94 -4.82
C TYR A 140 4.93 0.36 -4.25
N ILE A 141 5.05 0.34 -2.94
CA ILE A 141 6.12 -0.36 -2.23
C ILE A 141 5.55 -1.19 -1.08
N SER A 142 6.11 -2.37 -0.85
CA SER A 142 5.94 -3.11 0.41
C SER A 142 6.97 -2.65 1.43
N HIS A 143 6.57 -2.46 2.69
CA HIS A 143 7.48 -2.03 3.75
C HIS A 143 7.08 -2.64 5.11
N PRO A 144 7.79 -3.66 5.62
CA PRO A 144 8.95 -4.33 5.01
C PRO A 144 8.64 -4.97 3.65
N THR A 145 9.71 -5.21 2.87
CA THR A 145 9.57 -5.92 1.59
C THR A 145 9.28 -7.40 1.81
N GLU A 146 8.95 -8.13 0.76
CA GLU A 146 8.73 -9.58 0.79
C GLU A 146 9.98 -10.36 1.23
N TYR A 147 11.16 -9.74 1.17
CA TYR A 147 12.43 -10.30 1.68
C TYR A 147 12.77 -9.85 3.11
N GLY A 148 11.86 -9.10 3.76
CA GLY A 148 12.07 -8.59 5.12
C GLY A 148 13.03 -7.41 5.21
N THR A 149 13.42 -6.82 4.09
CA THR A 149 14.27 -5.63 4.06
C THR A 149 13.46 -4.35 4.29
N LEU A 150 14.10 -3.30 4.75
CA LEU A 150 13.47 -2.01 5.03
C LEU A 150 14.06 -0.92 4.12
N TYR A 151 13.19 -0.08 3.58
CA TYR A 151 13.66 1.16 2.97
C TYR A 151 14.18 2.11 4.04
N THR A 152 15.33 2.70 3.80
CA THR A 152 15.82 3.83 4.60
C THR A 152 15.02 5.09 4.30
N LYS A 153 15.11 6.07 5.23
CA LYS A 153 14.44 7.37 5.02
C LYS A 153 14.92 8.09 3.75
N ASP A 154 16.18 7.91 3.39
CA ASP A 154 16.75 8.56 2.21
C ASP A 154 16.30 7.86 0.92
N GLU A 155 16.26 6.52 0.87
CA GLU A 155 15.66 5.78 -0.25
C GLU A 155 14.19 6.19 -0.49
N LEU A 156 13.40 6.33 0.59
CA LEU A 156 12.00 6.78 0.47
C LEU A 156 11.88 8.21 -0.04
N LYS A 157 12.79 9.11 0.39
CA LYS A 157 12.83 10.49 -0.10
C LYS A 157 13.19 10.55 -1.59
N GLU A 158 14.18 9.77 -2.01
CA GLU A 158 14.59 9.70 -3.41
C GLU A 158 13.46 9.22 -4.31
N LEU A 159 12.78 8.11 -3.94
CA LEU A 159 11.59 7.64 -4.65
C LEU A 159 10.50 8.72 -4.71
N SER A 160 10.20 9.36 -3.58
CA SER A 160 9.20 10.43 -3.51
C SER A 160 9.56 11.63 -4.39
N GLN A 161 10.85 12.00 -4.48
CA GLN A 161 11.31 13.08 -5.35
C GLN A 161 11.10 12.73 -6.83
N VAL A 162 11.38 11.50 -7.23
CA VAL A 162 11.12 11.03 -8.60
C VAL A 162 9.62 11.08 -8.89
N CYS A 163 8.77 10.53 -8.01
CA CYS A 163 7.32 10.59 -8.19
C CYS A 163 6.79 12.02 -8.36
N ARG A 164 7.31 12.98 -7.57
CA ARG A 164 6.89 14.39 -7.67
C ARG A 164 7.36 15.09 -8.92
N ARG A 165 8.50 14.68 -9.47
CA ARG A 165 9.07 15.26 -10.70
C ARG A 165 8.22 14.93 -11.93
N PHE A 166 7.62 13.75 -11.96
CA PHE A 166 6.86 13.22 -13.10
C PHE A 166 5.33 13.29 -12.90
N LYS A 167 4.88 14.11 -11.99
CA LYS A 167 3.47 14.34 -11.66
C LYS A 167 2.77 15.23 -12.68
#